data_67929c8ec074a69184d6ababc78e5987
#
_entry.id   67929c8ec074a69184d6ababc78e5987
#
_cell.length_a   1.000
_cell.length_b   1.000
_cell.length_c   1.000
_cell.angle_alpha   90.00
_cell.angle_beta   90.00
_cell.angle_gamma   90.00
#
_symmetry.space_group_name_H-M   'P 1'
#
loop_
_entity.id
_entity.type
_entity.pdbx_description
1 polymer ?
#
loop_
_entity_poly.entity_id
_entity_poly.type
_entity_poly.pdbx_seq_one_letter_code
_entity_poly.pdbx_strand_id
1 'polypeptide(L)'
;EDCGRTAAMMDRLGKVIDKIYVTFDSHRQYQIFHPMFWMKNSDDKVMPFDLITHADVKNGDIVPVDPNMMDWCLSYTKALEDGGRYPLVIWPYHCLIGTPGWNVNPDIMEAILNWEKLTYRMYNPITKGSNFKTEHYSAVKAEVEVPEDPTTHLNQRGIIEPLENADIIAIAGQARSHCVANTVRDIMANFSDPVFIKKLYILEDAMSDVTTFEHLGDSFFDDFKKAGGNITTTDKFLA
;
A
#
# COMPACT_ATOMS: atom_id res chain seq x y z
N GLU A 1 -6.63 17.43 5.16
CA GLU A 1 -5.42 18.26 5.34
C GLU A 1 -4.25 17.71 4.50
N ASP A 2 -3.85 16.44 4.62
CA ASP A 2 -2.72 15.83 3.91
C ASP A 2 -2.87 15.94 2.38
N CYS A 3 -4.03 15.60 1.85
CA CYS A 3 -4.33 15.71 0.42
C CYS A 3 -4.22 17.15 -0.08
N GLY A 4 -4.74 18.13 0.67
CA GLY A 4 -4.65 19.53 0.29
C GLY A 4 -3.19 20.03 0.26
N ARG A 5 -2.33 19.60 1.20
CA ARG A 5 -0.90 19.93 1.17
C ARG A 5 -0.20 19.31 -0.04
N THR A 6 -0.51 18.06 -0.33
CA THR A 6 0.02 17.37 -1.53
C THR A 6 -0.41 18.07 -2.83
N ALA A 7 -1.69 18.41 -2.96
CA ALA A 7 -2.21 19.13 -4.13
C ALA A 7 -1.54 20.49 -4.30
N ALA A 8 -1.42 21.28 -3.23
CA ALA A 8 -0.73 22.58 -3.25
C ALA A 8 0.75 22.46 -3.67
N MET A 9 1.45 21.42 -3.22
CA MET A 9 2.83 21.13 -3.65
C MET A 9 2.86 20.78 -5.15
N MET A 10 1.93 19.94 -5.62
CA MET A 10 1.86 19.59 -7.05
C MET A 10 1.63 20.81 -7.93
N ASP A 11 0.72 21.70 -7.55
CA ASP A 11 0.45 22.96 -8.26
C ASP A 11 1.69 23.88 -8.26
N ARG A 12 2.39 24.00 -7.13
CA ARG A 12 3.62 24.79 -6.99
C ARG A 12 4.75 24.27 -7.88
N LEU A 13 4.94 22.96 -7.92
CA LEU A 13 6.02 22.34 -8.70
C LEU A 13 5.69 22.27 -10.19
N GLY A 14 4.44 22.06 -10.55
CA GLY A 14 3.97 22.13 -11.93
C GLY A 14 4.83 21.34 -12.91
N LYS A 15 5.51 22.04 -13.83
CA LYS A 15 6.35 21.42 -14.89
C LYS A 15 7.63 20.75 -14.38
N VAL A 16 8.02 20.96 -13.13
CA VAL A 16 9.18 20.28 -12.52
C VAL A 16 8.88 18.79 -12.34
N ILE A 17 7.61 18.43 -12.15
CA ILE A 17 7.17 17.04 -12.03
C ILE A 17 7.18 16.39 -13.42
N ASP A 18 8.00 15.36 -13.59
CA ASP A 18 8.06 14.61 -14.85
C ASP A 18 7.02 13.51 -14.94
N LYS A 19 6.74 12.80 -13.83
CA LYS A 19 5.83 11.65 -13.78
C LYS A 19 5.08 11.63 -12.47
N ILE A 20 3.82 11.24 -12.55
CA ILE A 20 2.98 10.99 -11.38
C ILE A 20 2.52 9.53 -11.42
N TYR A 21 2.72 8.82 -10.33
CA TYR A 21 2.18 7.49 -10.08
C TYR A 21 1.13 7.58 -8.97
N VAL A 22 -0.05 7.03 -9.22
CA VAL A 22 -1.13 7.00 -8.24
C VAL A 22 -1.50 5.55 -7.97
N THR A 23 -1.34 5.12 -6.74
CA THR A 23 -1.70 3.76 -6.32
C THR A 23 -3.15 3.73 -5.84
N PHE A 24 -3.90 2.72 -6.28
CA PHE A 24 -5.31 2.53 -5.94
C PHE A 24 -5.49 1.19 -5.22
N ASP A 25 -5.97 1.22 -4.00
CA ASP A 25 -6.57 0.05 -3.39
C ASP A 25 -7.82 -0.32 -4.19
N SER A 26 -7.86 -1.57 -4.66
CA SER A 26 -8.88 -2.03 -5.60
C SER A 26 -9.47 -3.33 -5.08
N HIS A 27 -10.36 -3.21 -4.11
CA HIS A 27 -10.86 -4.34 -3.35
C HIS A 27 -12.23 -4.83 -3.83
N ARG A 28 -12.54 -6.07 -3.46
CA ARG A 28 -13.83 -6.71 -3.61
C ARG A 28 -14.36 -7.11 -2.23
N GLN A 29 -15.66 -7.36 -2.10
CA GLN A 29 -16.23 -7.77 -0.82
C GLN A 29 -15.67 -9.11 -0.33
N TYR A 30 -15.56 -10.10 -1.22
CA TYR A 30 -14.99 -11.41 -0.93
C TYR A 30 -13.49 -11.38 -1.11
N GLN A 31 -12.76 -11.09 -0.03
CA GLN A 31 -11.29 -11.10 0.01
C GLN A 31 -10.81 -11.61 1.36
N ILE A 32 -9.63 -12.25 1.38
CA ILE A 32 -9.06 -12.94 2.55
C ILE A 32 -8.91 -12.05 3.79
N PHE A 33 -8.79 -10.75 3.60
CA PHE A 33 -8.70 -9.76 4.68
C PHE A 33 -10.06 -9.08 5.00
N HIS A 34 -11.18 -9.60 4.54
CA HIS A 34 -12.51 -9.08 4.86
C HIS A 34 -13.33 -10.09 5.67
N PRO A 35 -14.27 -9.63 6.52
CA PRO A 35 -15.07 -10.51 7.38
C PRO A 35 -15.84 -11.58 6.61
N MET A 36 -16.31 -11.26 5.39
CA MET A 36 -17.13 -12.17 4.56
C MET A 36 -16.39 -13.46 4.15
N PHE A 37 -15.07 -13.46 4.19
CA PHE A 37 -14.25 -14.60 3.77
C PHE A 37 -14.19 -15.71 4.84
N TRP A 38 -14.45 -15.35 6.09
CA TRP A 38 -14.17 -16.21 7.25
C TRP A 38 -15.41 -16.54 8.08
N MET A 39 -15.37 -17.69 8.74
CA MET A 39 -16.32 -18.11 9.79
C MET A 39 -15.56 -18.49 11.05
N LYS A 40 -16.08 -18.13 12.23
CA LYS A 40 -15.65 -18.69 13.51
C LYS A 40 -16.43 -19.98 13.76
N ASN A 41 -15.75 -20.95 14.37
CA ASN A 41 -16.40 -22.21 14.84
C ASN A 41 -17.14 -21.99 16.18
N SER A 42 -17.65 -20.79 16.39
CA SER A 42 -18.49 -20.35 17.49
C SER A 42 -19.66 -19.57 16.91
N ASP A 43 -20.62 -19.20 17.77
CA ASP A 43 -21.75 -18.35 17.36
C ASP A 43 -21.33 -16.91 17.04
N ASP A 44 -20.07 -16.54 17.28
CA ASP A 44 -19.54 -15.22 17.01
C ASP A 44 -19.18 -15.03 15.52
N LYS A 45 -19.21 -13.77 15.08
CA LYS A 45 -18.76 -13.39 13.72
C LYS A 45 -17.32 -12.89 13.74
N VAL A 46 -16.64 -13.08 12.62
CA VAL A 46 -15.37 -12.39 12.36
C VAL A 46 -15.66 -10.92 12.12
N MET A 47 -14.98 -10.05 12.84
CA MET A 47 -15.21 -8.61 12.85
C MET A 47 -14.00 -7.86 12.29
N PRO A 48 -14.20 -6.63 11.78
CA PRO A 48 -13.08 -5.75 11.45
C PRO A 48 -12.13 -5.59 12.65
N PHE A 49 -10.82 -5.62 12.35
CA PHE A 49 -9.69 -5.59 13.26
C PHE A 49 -9.46 -6.87 14.08
N ASP A 50 -10.21 -7.95 13.84
CA ASP A 50 -9.81 -9.27 14.32
C ASP A 50 -8.46 -9.64 13.68
N LEU A 51 -7.62 -10.29 14.46
CA LEU A 51 -6.38 -10.92 13.98
C LEU A 51 -6.63 -12.41 13.78
N ILE A 52 -6.21 -12.93 12.63
CA ILE A 52 -6.29 -14.38 12.35
C ILE A 52 -4.87 -14.93 12.26
N THR A 53 -4.53 -15.81 13.16
CA THR A 53 -3.23 -16.48 13.20
C THR A 53 -3.26 -17.79 12.43
N HIS A 54 -2.07 -18.30 12.07
CA HIS A 54 -1.95 -19.64 11.52
C HIS A 54 -2.51 -20.72 12.46
N ALA A 55 -2.35 -20.51 13.78
CA ALA A 55 -2.88 -21.44 14.79
C ALA A 55 -4.42 -21.48 14.78
N ASP A 56 -5.10 -20.34 14.66
CA ASP A 56 -6.57 -20.27 14.60
C ASP A 56 -7.11 -21.07 13.41
N VAL A 57 -6.48 -20.92 12.23
CA VAL A 57 -6.89 -21.66 11.02
C VAL A 57 -6.58 -23.15 11.17
N LYS A 58 -5.40 -23.49 11.66
CA LYS A 58 -4.95 -24.88 11.83
C LYS A 58 -5.79 -25.67 12.82
N ASN A 59 -6.22 -25.03 13.91
CA ASN A 59 -7.07 -25.65 14.93
C ASN A 59 -8.55 -25.72 14.49
N GLY A 60 -8.93 -25.00 13.44
CA GLY A 60 -10.31 -24.90 12.97
C GLY A 60 -11.15 -23.93 13.79
N ASP A 61 -10.54 -23.05 14.60
CA ASP A 61 -11.24 -22.00 15.36
C ASP A 61 -11.83 -20.94 14.43
N ILE A 62 -11.09 -20.62 13.36
CA ILE A 62 -11.50 -19.73 12.26
C ILE A 62 -11.22 -20.44 10.94
N VAL A 63 -12.23 -20.54 10.07
CA VAL A 63 -12.12 -21.26 8.79
C VAL A 63 -12.67 -20.41 7.64
N PRO A 64 -12.17 -20.61 6.40
CA PRO A 64 -12.75 -19.92 5.24
C PRO A 64 -14.19 -20.42 4.99
N VAL A 65 -15.05 -19.50 4.51
CA VAL A 65 -16.44 -19.82 4.11
C VAL A 65 -16.48 -20.85 2.98
N ASP A 66 -15.52 -20.75 2.04
CA ASP A 66 -15.30 -21.76 1.01
C ASP A 66 -14.28 -22.79 1.51
N PRO A 67 -14.72 -24.06 1.78
CA PRO A 67 -13.80 -25.10 2.27
C PRO A 67 -12.64 -25.42 1.32
N ASN A 68 -12.78 -25.15 0.01
CA ASN A 68 -11.72 -25.35 -0.97
C ASN A 68 -10.54 -24.40 -0.78
N MET A 69 -10.73 -23.34 0.00
CA MET A 69 -9.68 -22.37 0.33
C MET A 69 -8.83 -22.76 1.55
N MET A 70 -9.16 -23.87 2.24
CA MET A 70 -8.49 -24.22 3.50
C MET A 70 -6.98 -24.38 3.35
N ASP A 71 -6.51 -25.12 2.33
CA ASP A 71 -5.08 -25.35 2.10
C ASP A 71 -4.33 -24.04 1.80
N TRP A 72 -4.98 -23.15 1.03
CA TRP A 72 -4.44 -21.82 0.78
C TRP A 72 -4.36 -21.00 2.07
N CYS A 73 -5.42 -20.97 2.86
CA CYS A 73 -5.46 -20.19 4.10
C CYS A 73 -4.40 -20.66 5.11
N LEU A 74 -4.15 -21.96 5.21
CA LEU A 74 -3.08 -22.53 6.05
C LEU A 74 -1.70 -22.07 5.56
N SER A 75 -1.43 -22.16 4.27
CA SER A 75 -0.15 -21.72 3.71
C SER A 75 0.02 -20.19 3.76
N TYR A 76 -1.04 -19.44 3.50
CA TYR A 76 -1.05 -17.98 3.53
C TYR A 76 -0.77 -17.41 4.92
N THR A 77 -1.52 -17.84 5.94
CA THR A 77 -1.33 -17.36 7.32
C THR A 77 0.05 -17.75 7.85
N LYS A 78 0.54 -18.95 7.51
CA LYS A 78 1.91 -19.34 7.84
C LYS A 78 2.94 -18.44 7.15
N ALA A 79 2.77 -18.14 5.87
CA ALA A 79 3.69 -17.28 5.12
C ALA A 79 3.74 -15.85 5.69
N LEU A 80 2.59 -15.30 6.14
CA LEU A 80 2.55 -13.99 6.81
C LEU A 80 3.36 -14.00 8.12
N GLU A 81 3.20 -15.03 8.95
CA GLU A 81 3.94 -15.17 10.21
C GLU A 81 5.45 -15.35 9.96
N ASP A 82 5.82 -16.19 9.01
CA ASP A 82 7.23 -16.41 8.61
C ASP A 82 7.85 -15.12 8.03
N GLY A 83 7.07 -14.32 7.33
CA GLY A 83 7.49 -13.01 6.77
C GLY A 83 7.68 -11.90 7.81
N GLY A 84 7.05 -12.04 8.99
CA GLY A 84 7.29 -11.19 10.16
C GLY A 84 6.88 -9.73 10.05
N ARG A 85 6.08 -9.35 9.02
CA ARG A 85 5.58 -7.97 8.88
C ARG A 85 4.31 -7.75 9.69
N TYR A 86 3.24 -8.48 9.35
CA TYR A 86 1.93 -8.38 9.99
C TYR A 86 1.27 -9.77 10.03
N PRO A 87 0.53 -10.10 11.11
CA PRO A 87 -0.46 -11.17 11.05
C PRO A 87 -1.58 -10.79 10.08
N LEU A 88 -2.45 -11.72 9.72
CA LEU A 88 -3.65 -11.39 8.95
C LEU A 88 -4.59 -10.52 9.80
N VAL A 89 -4.75 -9.27 9.40
CA VAL A 89 -5.70 -8.32 9.97
C VAL A 89 -6.96 -8.35 9.11
N ILE A 90 -8.12 -8.43 9.76
CA ILE A 90 -9.41 -8.29 9.07
C ILE A 90 -9.77 -6.82 9.00
N TRP A 91 -9.92 -6.30 7.79
CA TRP A 91 -10.25 -4.91 7.55
C TRP A 91 -11.75 -4.70 7.35
N PRO A 92 -12.31 -3.53 7.69
CA PRO A 92 -13.64 -3.14 7.23
C PRO A 92 -13.66 -3.07 5.71
N TYR A 93 -14.84 -3.21 5.10
CA TYR A 93 -14.98 -3.00 3.65
C TYR A 93 -14.57 -1.58 3.26
N HIS A 94 -13.60 -1.46 2.39
CA HIS A 94 -13.08 -0.18 1.93
C HIS A 94 -12.62 -0.29 0.47
N CYS A 95 -12.49 0.82 -0.21
CA CYS A 95 -11.97 0.92 -1.58
C CYS A 95 -12.56 -0.13 -2.55
N LEU A 96 -13.88 -0.45 -2.38
CA LEU A 96 -14.56 -1.43 -3.23
C LEU A 96 -14.69 -0.91 -4.65
N ILE A 97 -14.20 -1.69 -5.62
CA ILE A 97 -14.23 -1.35 -7.05
C ILE A 97 -15.63 -0.95 -7.48
N GLY A 98 -15.74 0.21 -8.16
CA GLY A 98 -17.01 0.75 -8.67
C GLY A 98 -17.82 1.55 -7.65
N THR A 99 -17.33 1.71 -6.40
CA THR A 99 -17.98 2.57 -5.41
C THR A 99 -17.30 3.95 -5.31
N PRO A 100 -17.96 4.97 -4.72
CA PRO A 100 -17.31 6.27 -4.51
C PRO A 100 -16.02 6.22 -3.70
N GLY A 101 -15.86 5.22 -2.82
CA GLY A 101 -14.62 5.01 -2.02
C GLY A 101 -13.44 4.50 -2.84
N TRP A 102 -13.67 4.04 -4.06
CA TRP A 102 -12.63 3.63 -4.99
C TRP A 102 -12.31 4.75 -5.97
N ASN A 103 -11.70 5.82 -5.44
CA ASN A 103 -11.34 6.99 -6.23
C ASN A 103 -10.14 7.71 -5.62
N VAL A 104 -9.48 8.53 -6.45
CA VAL A 104 -8.51 9.51 -5.95
C VAL A 104 -9.25 10.60 -5.19
N ASN A 105 -8.67 11.09 -4.10
CA ASN A 105 -9.21 12.26 -3.39
C ASN A 105 -9.41 13.41 -4.37
N PRO A 106 -10.55 14.15 -4.31
CA PRO A 106 -10.87 15.20 -5.27
C PRO A 106 -9.79 16.28 -5.43
N ASP A 107 -9.18 16.73 -4.31
CA ASP A 107 -8.13 17.76 -4.35
C ASP A 107 -6.90 17.25 -5.12
N ILE A 108 -6.50 16.01 -4.87
CA ILE A 108 -5.39 15.36 -5.59
C ILE A 108 -5.74 15.19 -7.07
N MET A 109 -6.95 14.74 -7.38
CA MET A 109 -7.36 14.53 -8.77
C MET A 109 -7.39 15.84 -9.54
N GLU A 110 -7.86 16.93 -8.93
CA GLU A 110 -7.82 18.26 -9.54
C GLU A 110 -6.38 18.70 -9.85
N ALA A 111 -5.46 18.54 -8.90
CA ALA A 111 -4.04 18.86 -9.10
C ALA A 111 -3.41 18.00 -10.22
N ILE A 112 -3.75 16.71 -10.29
CA ILE A 112 -3.32 15.82 -11.39
C ILE A 112 -3.81 16.32 -12.74
N LEU A 113 -5.10 16.63 -12.84
CA LEU A 113 -5.69 17.13 -14.10
C LEU A 113 -5.11 18.48 -14.52
N ASN A 114 -4.78 19.35 -13.57
CA ASN A 114 -4.09 20.60 -13.85
C ASN A 114 -2.67 20.35 -14.35
N TRP A 115 -1.94 19.41 -13.74
CA TRP A 115 -0.62 18.99 -14.18
C TRP A 115 -0.66 18.39 -15.60
N GLU A 116 -1.63 17.54 -15.93
CA GLU A 116 -1.80 16.98 -17.27
C GLU A 116 -2.05 18.08 -18.32
N LYS A 117 -2.92 19.06 -18.02
CA LYS A 117 -3.17 20.22 -18.90
C LYS A 117 -1.91 21.06 -19.12
N LEU A 118 -1.10 21.21 -18.07
CA LEU A 118 0.12 22.04 -18.10
C LEU A 118 1.26 21.36 -18.85
N THR A 119 1.36 20.02 -18.78
CA THR A 119 2.51 19.27 -19.28
C THR A 119 2.23 18.44 -20.52
N TYR A 120 0.95 18.19 -20.83
CA TYR A 120 0.50 17.23 -21.86
C TYR A 120 1.01 15.80 -21.63
N ARG A 121 1.21 15.43 -20.36
CA ARG A 121 1.60 14.09 -19.91
C ARG A 121 0.43 13.45 -19.20
N MET A 122 0.43 12.12 -19.08
CA MET A 122 -0.58 11.34 -18.35
C MET A 122 0.02 10.82 -17.05
N TYR A 123 -0.79 10.82 -15.97
CA TYR A 123 -0.41 10.11 -14.75
C TYR A 123 -0.50 8.59 -14.95
N ASN A 124 0.18 7.83 -14.11
CA ASN A 124 0.25 6.37 -14.17
C ASN A 124 -0.56 5.76 -13.03
N PRO A 125 -1.78 5.26 -13.28
CA PRO A 125 -2.56 4.55 -12.27
C PRO A 125 -1.96 3.15 -12.02
N ILE A 126 -1.81 2.77 -10.76
CA ILE A 126 -1.37 1.45 -10.33
C ILE A 126 -2.43 0.87 -9.40
N THR A 127 -3.18 -0.11 -9.88
CA THR A 127 -4.14 -0.83 -9.05
C THR A 127 -3.45 -1.93 -8.24
N LYS A 128 -3.83 -2.10 -6.99
CA LYS A 128 -3.34 -3.15 -6.10
C LYS A 128 -4.47 -3.77 -5.28
N GLY A 129 -4.29 -4.99 -4.77
CA GLY A 129 -5.24 -5.63 -3.86
C GLY A 129 -6.51 -6.16 -4.51
N SER A 130 -6.52 -6.42 -5.83
CA SER A 130 -7.70 -6.98 -6.52
C SER A 130 -7.80 -8.50 -6.43
N ASN A 131 -6.70 -9.20 -6.12
CA ASN A 131 -6.72 -10.64 -5.91
C ASN A 131 -7.33 -10.97 -4.54
N PHE A 132 -8.31 -11.87 -4.52
CA PHE A 132 -9.06 -12.17 -3.30
C PHE A 132 -8.31 -13.08 -2.32
N LYS A 133 -7.21 -13.68 -2.74
CA LYS A 133 -6.44 -14.65 -1.95
C LYS A 133 -5.35 -14.02 -1.10
N THR A 134 -4.97 -12.76 -1.32
CA THR A 134 -3.82 -12.13 -0.68
C THR A 134 -4.05 -10.67 -0.36
N GLU A 135 -3.46 -10.19 0.73
CA GLU A 135 -3.36 -8.77 1.05
C GLU A 135 -2.24 -8.12 0.22
N HIS A 136 -2.40 -6.86 -0.07
CA HIS A 136 -1.49 -6.11 -0.92
C HIS A 136 -1.26 -4.71 -0.33
N TYR A 137 -0.55 -4.62 0.80
CA TYR A 137 -0.21 -3.33 1.41
C TYR A 137 0.71 -2.53 0.49
N SER A 138 1.80 -3.15 0.04
CA SER A 138 2.74 -2.54 -0.88
C SER A 138 2.15 -2.39 -2.29
N ALA A 139 2.43 -1.28 -2.98
CA ALA A 139 2.13 -1.15 -4.41
C ALA A 139 3.10 -1.95 -5.29
N VAL A 140 4.20 -2.46 -4.72
CA VAL A 140 5.27 -3.14 -5.45
C VAL A 140 4.97 -4.63 -5.64
N LYS A 141 4.42 -5.28 -4.62
CA LYS A 141 4.03 -6.69 -4.63
C LYS A 141 3.03 -7.00 -3.52
N ALA A 142 2.31 -8.11 -3.63
CA ALA A 142 1.46 -8.63 -2.56
C ALA A 142 2.28 -9.15 -1.36
N GLU A 143 1.63 -9.27 -0.20
CA GLU A 143 2.27 -9.83 1.01
C GLU A 143 2.65 -11.31 0.81
N VAL A 144 1.80 -12.06 0.12
CA VAL A 144 2.09 -13.41 -0.35
C VAL A 144 1.70 -13.49 -1.82
N GLU A 145 2.66 -13.77 -2.68
CA GLU A 145 2.43 -13.89 -4.12
C GLU A 145 1.52 -15.10 -4.43
N VAL A 146 0.56 -14.89 -5.32
CA VAL A 146 -0.31 -15.95 -5.85
C VAL A 146 0.30 -16.44 -7.17
N PRO A 147 0.82 -17.67 -7.24
CA PRO A 147 1.62 -18.12 -8.39
C PRO A 147 0.97 -17.95 -9.75
N GLU A 148 -0.35 -18.13 -9.83
CA GLU A 148 -1.12 -18.03 -11.08
C GLU A 148 -1.54 -16.59 -11.43
N ASP A 149 -1.29 -15.60 -10.56
CA ASP A 149 -1.66 -14.20 -10.81
C ASP A 149 -0.43 -13.26 -10.76
N PRO A 150 0.15 -12.94 -11.93
CA PRO A 150 1.30 -12.05 -12.02
C PRO A 150 1.09 -10.64 -11.44
N THR A 151 -0.17 -10.20 -11.25
CA THR A 151 -0.46 -8.89 -10.66
C THR A 151 -0.12 -8.82 -9.17
N THR A 152 0.08 -9.97 -8.53
CA THR A 152 0.51 -10.10 -7.14
C THR A 152 2.04 -10.13 -6.98
N HIS A 153 2.76 -10.34 -8.08
CA HIS A 153 4.22 -10.47 -8.08
C HIS A 153 4.90 -9.10 -8.11
N LEU A 154 6.22 -9.12 -7.91
CA LEU A 154 7.06 -7.91 -7.95
C LEU A 154 6.87 -7.13 -9.26
N ASN A 155 6.40 -5.89 -9.16
CA ASN A 155 6.20 -4.98 -10.28
C ASN A 155 7.52 -4.28 -10.67
N GLN A 156 8.46 -5.06 -11.18
CA GLN A 156 9.78 -4.58 -11.57
C GLN A 156 9.69 -3.48 -12.63
N ARG A 157 8.97 -3.74 -13.72
CA ARG A 157 8.90 -2.85 -14.88
C ARG A 157 8.01 -1.63 -14.68
N GLY A 158 6.93 -1.78 -13.90
CA GLY A 158 5.96 -0.70 -13.69
C GLY A 158 6.36 0.26 -12.58
N ILE A 159 7.19 -0.17 -11.62
CA ILE A 159 7.55 0.63 -10.45
C ILE A 159 9.07 0.72 -10.27
N ILE A 160 9.78 -0.38 -10.06
CA ILE A 160 11.18 -0.34 -9.64
C ILE A 160 12.08 0.31 -10.70
N GLU A 161 12.09 -0.21 -11.93
CA GLU A 161 12.92 0.33 -13.02
C GLU A 161 12.63 1.82 -13.31
N PRO A 162 11.37 2.29 -13.40
CA PRO A 162 11.08 3.71 -13.53
C PRO A 162 11.61 4.58 -12.38
N LEU A 163 11.55 4.09 -11.14
CA LEU A 163 12.07 4.82 -9.97
C LEU A 163 13.60 4.86 -9.95
N GLU A 164 14.26 3.78 -10.35
CA GLU A 164 15.73 3.78 -10.50
C GLU A 164 16.22 4.82 -11.51
N ASN A 165 15.44 5.07 -12.55
CA ASN A 165 15.74 6.05 -13.60
C ASN A 165 15.34 7.49 -13.23
N ALA A 166 14.63 7.71 -12.14
CA ALA A 166 14.29 9.05 -11.68
C ALA A 166 15.47 9.72 -10.96
N ASP A 167 15.55 11.04 -11.01
CA ASP A 167 16.55 11.82 -10.27
C ASP A 167 16.12 12.00 -8.80
N ILE A 168 14.86 12.33 -8.58
CA ILE A 168 14.24 12.60 -7.27
C ILE A 168 12.86 11.96 -7.25
N ILE A 169 12.50 11.34 -6.13
CA ILE A 169 11.23 10.65 -5.96
C ILE A 169 10.55 11.18 -4.68
N ALA A 170 9.44 11.87 -4.84
CA ALA A 170 8.59 12.28 -3.71
C ALA A 170 7.52 11.23 -3.43
N ILE A 171 7.30 10.93 -2.15
CA ILE A 171 6.32 9.93 -1.70
C ILE A 171 5.37 10.59 -0.70
N ALA A 172 4.09 10.50 -0.98
CA ALA A 172 2.98 10.95 -0.15
C ALA A 172 1.86 9.93 -0.19
N GLY A 173 0.92 10.00 0.74
CA GLY A 173 -0.31 9.20 0.72
C GLY A 173 -0.60 8.45 2.02
N GLN A 174 -1.55 7.52 1.95
CA GLN A 174 -2.15 6.85 3.10
C GLN A 174 -2.04 5.31 2.96
N ALA A 175 -1.85 4.59 4.06
CA ALA A 175 -1.49 5.11 5.39
C ALA A 175 0.01 4.97 5.62
N ARG A 176 0.62 5.94 6.34
CA ARG A 176 2.05 5.91 6.69
C ARG A 176 2.44 4.60 7.35
N SER A 177 1.62 4.11 8.30
CA SER A 177 1.86 2.89 9.08
C SER A 177 1.78 1.59 8.27
N HIS A 178 1.13 1.56 7.11
CA HIS A 178 0.86 0.34 6.31
C HIS A 178 1.29 0.48 4.86
N CYS A 179 0.40 0.98 3.99
CA CYS A 179 0.64 0.96 2.54
C CYS A 179 1.88 1.78 2.14
N VAL A 180 2.08 2.96 2.71
CA VAL A 180 3.26 3.78 2.43
C VAL A 180 4.51 3.08 2.95
N ALA A 181 4.52 2.65 4.23
CA ALA A 181 5.67 1.97 4.82
C ALA A 181 6.09 0.73 4.02
N ASN A 182 5.13 -0.13 3.66
CA ASN A 182 5.44 -1.36 2.93
C ASN A 182 5.86 -1.10 1.50
N THR A 183 5.24 -0.14 0.82
CA THR A 183 5.66 0.27 -0.53
C THR A 183 7.10 0.76 -0.52
N VAL A 184 7.47 1.63 0.42
CA VAL A 184 8.84 2.16 0.51
C VAL A 184 9.83 1.08 0.90
N ARG A 185 9.50 0.19 1.85
CA ARG A 185 10.35 -0.95 2.21
C ARG A 185 10.62 -1.87 1.02
N ASP A 186 9.58 -2.18 0.24
CA ASP A 186 9.75 -3.03 -0.94
C ASP A 186 10.51 -2.31 -2.07
N ILE A 187 10.32 -1.01 -2.26
CA ILE A 187 11.14 -0.22 -3.19
C ILE A 187 12.61 -0.30 -2.78
N MET A 188 12.95 0.00 -1.53
CA MET A 188 14.33 -0.04 -1.03
C MET A 188 14.96 -1.44 -1.15
N ALA A 189 14.18 -2.48 -0.87
CA ALA A 189 14.66 -3.88 -0.91
C ALA A 189 14.89 -4.40 -2.33
N ASN A 190 14.26 -3.78 -3.34
CA ASN A 190 14.30 -4.23 -4.73
C ASN A 190 15.04 -3.28 -5.67
N PHE A 191 15.60 -2.18 -5.18
CA PHE A 191 16.54 -1.38 -5.95
C PHE A 191 17.81 -2.18 -6.25
N SER A 192 18.29 -2.12 -7.47
CA SER A 192 19.52 -2.78 -7.91
C SER A 192 20.79 -2.24 -7.22
N ASP A 193 20.75 -0.98 -6.77
CA ASP A 193 21.81 -0.34 -6.00
C ASP A 193 21.20 0.42 -4.80
N PRO A 194 21.63 0.13 -3.55
CA PRO A 194 21.17 0.86 -2.37
C PRO A 194 21.41 2.37 -2.41
N VAL A 195 22.30 2.86 -3.27
CA VAL A 195 22.55 4.30 -3.45
C VAL A 195 21.28 5.04 -3.92
N PHE A 196 20.36 4.37 -4.60
CA PHE A 196 19.11 4.94 -5.08
C PHE A 196 18.14 5.33 -3.95
N ILE A 197 18.31 4.81 -2.73
CA ILE A 197 17.55 5.23 -1.56
C ILE A 197 17.69 6.74 -1.31
N LYS A 198 18.85 7.33 -1.63
CA LYS A 198 19.09 8.78 -1.48
C LYS A 198 18.20 9.64 -2.37
N LYS A 199 17.57 9.08 -3.40
CA LYS A 199 16.62 9.78 -4.27
C LYS A 199 15.21 9.85 -3.67
N LEU A 200 14.91 9.06 -2.63
CA LEU A 200 13.61 8.98 -2.01
C LEU A 200 13.42 10.11 -1.00
N TYR A 201 12.32 10.83 -1.14
CA TYR A 201 11.87 11.89 -0.24
C TYR A 201 10.46 11.57 0.25
N ILE A 202 10.34 11.30 1.55
CA ILE A 202 9.05 11.15 2.21
C ILE A 202 8.56 12.54 2.64
N LEU A 203 7.32 12.86 2.25
CA LEU A 203 6.63 14.08 2.63
C LEU A 203 5.83 13.82 3.91
N GLU A 204 6.46 14.06 5.06
CA GLU A 204 5.91 13.63 6.37
C GLU A 204 4.59 14.31 6.74
N ASP A 205 4.35 15.52 6.24
CA ASP A 205 3.11 16.27 6.43
C ASP A 205 2.00 15.90 5.44
N ALA A 206 2.27 14.99 4.51
CA ALA A 206 1.35 14.52 3.47
C ALA A 206 0.93 13.06 3.67
N MET A 207 0.94 12.58 4.91
CA MET A 207 0.55 11.23 5.28
C MET A 207 0.09 11.13 6.74
N SER A 208 -0.75 10.14 7.03
CA SER A 208 -1.25 9.85 8.38
C SER A 208 -1.23 8.35 8.63
N ASP A 209 -1.23 7.96 9.91
CA ASP A 209 -1.27 6.56 10.30
C ASP A 209 -2.70 6.03 10.40
N VAL A 210 -2.85 4.72 10.35
CA VAL A 210 -4.05 4.08 10.86
C VAL A 210 -4.08 4.24 12.38
N THR A 211 -5.19 4.72 12.93
CA THR A 211 -5.37 4.90 14.38
C THR A 211 -4.98 3.64 15.14
N THR A 212 -4.25 3.78 16.23
CA THR A 212 -3.66 2.72 17.07
C THR A 212 -2.40 2.04 16.52
N PHE A 213 -2.00 2.36 15.28
CA PHE A 213 -0.80 1.80 14.64
C PHE A 213 0.30 2.84 14.39
N GLU A 214 0.27 3.96 15.11
CA GLU A 214 1.23 5.08 14.97
C GLU A 214 2.67 4.61 15.18
N HIS A 215 2.88 3.68 16.11
CA HIS A 215 4.20 3.10 16.39
C HIS A 215 4.85 2.40 15.19
N LEU A 216 4.04 1.87 14.25
CA LEU A 216 4.53 1.26 13.01
C LEU A 216 5.03 2.33 12.03
N GLY A 217 4.33 3.47 11.96
CA GLY A 217 4.76 4.62 11.18
C GLY A 217 6.06 5.24 11.71
N ASP A 218 6.21 5.34 13.02
CA ASP A 218 7.42 5.87 13.66
C ASP A 218 8.61 4.93 13.42
N SER A 219 8.41 3.62 13.61
CA SER A 219 9.44 2.62 13.28
C SER A 219 9.85 2.67 11.81
N PHE A 220 8.90 2.85 10.91
CA PHE A 220 9.18 3.01 9.49
C PHE A 220 10.06 4.23 9.20
N PHE A 221 9.76 5.38 9.80
CA PHE A 221 10.57 6.58 9.63
C PHE A 221 11.99 6.43 10.15
N ASP A 222 12.16 5.76 11.29
CA ASP A 222 13.48 5.47 11.84
C ASP A 222 14.30 4.56 10.91
N ASP A 223 13.69 3.50 10.39
CA ASP A 223 14.34 2.57 9.46
C ASP A 223 14.71 3.26 8.14
N PHE A 224 13.81 4.09 7.62
CA PHE A 224 14.04 4.83 6.39
C PHE A 224 15.19 5.84 6.52
N LYS A 225 15.25 6.59 7.64
CA LYS A 225 16.36 7.50 7.94
C LYS A 225 17.69 6.74 8.07
N LYS A 226 17.70 5.60 8.78
CA LYS A 226 18.90 4.76 8.93
C LYS A 226 19.40 4.23 7.59
N ALA A 227 18.49 3.95 6.65
CA ALA A 227 18.83 3.52 5.30
C ALA A 227 19.36 4.66 4.39
N GLY A 228 19.30 5.91 4.84
CA GLY A 228 19.80 7.09 4.12
C GLY A 228 18.76 7.79 3.24
N GLY A 229 17.47 7.52 3.45
CA GLY A 229 16.38 8.23 2.81
C GLY A 229 16.12 9.62 3.42
N ASN A 230 15.43 10.47 2.68
CA ASN A 230 15.18 11.86 3.06
C ASN A 230 13.73 12.03 3.55
N ILE A 231 13.55 12.73 4.68
CA ILE A 231 12.22 13.14 5.17
C ILE A 231 12.16 14.67 5.14
N THR A 232 11.09 15.20 4.58
CA THR A 232 10.85 16.63 4.42
C THR A 232 9.34 16.92 4.48
N THR A 233 8.97 18.19 4.37
CA THR A 233 7.58 18.61 4.27
C THR A 233 7.26 19.11 2.87
N THR A 234 5.96 19.15 2.53
CA THR A 234 5.49 19.56 1.20
C THR A 234 5.91 20.99 0.82
N ASP A 235 6.00 21.88 1.80
CA ASP A 235 6.43 23.28 1.61
C ASP A 235 7.95 23.42 1.37
N LYS A 236 8.76 22.54 1.97
CA LYS A 236 10.23 22.56 1.86
C LYS A 236 10.77 21.74 0.68
N PHE A 237 9.98 20.79 0.19
CA PHE A 237 10.42 19.95 -0.90
C PHE A 237 10.61 20.77 -2.18
N LEU A 238 11.85 20.84 -2.67
CA LEU A 238 12.24 21.65 -3.82
C LEU A 238 11.79 23.14 -3.73
N ALA A 239 11.88 23.73 -2.52
CA ALA A 239 11.57 25.12 -2.28
C ALA A 239 12.68 26.06 -2.80
#